data_57de84779997be8e0ed39b101b22e5ac
#
_entry.id   57de84779997be8e0ed39b101b22e5ac
#
_cell.length_a   1.000
_cell.length_b   1.000
_cell.length_c   1.000
_cell.angle_alpha   90.00
_cell.angle_beta   90.00
_cell.angle_gamma   90.00
#
_symmetry.space_group_name_H-M   'P 1'
#
loop_
_entity.id
_entity.type
_entity.pdbx_description
1 polymer ?
#
loop_
_entity_poly.entity_id
_entity_poly.type
_entity_poly.pdbx_seq_one_letter_code
_entity_poly.pdbx_strand_id
1 'polypeptide(L)'
;MGGFVVIAGSVKGELMRILAFSDLHHARSKAELLVQASKEADLVIGAGDFCNHRQMLPEAMNLLAGMDAPMVVVPGNAESADELRDAAHAGTTVLHGESVKVGDLRLFGLGYGIPVTPFGDWSCDMTEAQATEMLNRCEAADIMVLHSPPKGIADVTSTGVSVGSTAIREAIARAQPKLAVCGHIHDGWGQEAMIGATRVVNLGPVPNWFEVTP
;
A
#
# COMPACT_ATOMS: atom_id res chain seq x y z
N MET A 1 -20.34 -12.15 7.76
CA MET A 1 -20.87 -11.21 6.72
C MET A 1 -20.08 -9.93 6.88
N GLY A 2 -19.00 -9.76 6.12
CA GLY A 2 -18.18 -8.55 6.13
C GLY A 2 -18.90 -7.43 5.39
N GLY A 3 -19.29 -6.37 6.11
CA GLY A 3 -19.86 -5.18 5.49
C GLY A 3 -18.77 -4.44 4.73
N PHE A 4 -18.99 -4.19 3.44
CA PHE A 4 -18.10 -3.33 2.66
C PHE A 4 -18.30 -1.87 3.10
N VAL A 5 -17.22 -1.19 3.46
CA VAL A 5 -17.22 0.27 3.57
C VAL A 5 -17.22 0.83 2.15
N VAL A 6 -18.22 1.63 1.80
CA VAL A 6 -18.32 2.30 0.50
C VAL A 6 -17.88 3.74 0.70
N ILE A 7 -16.76 4.13 0.10
CA ILE A 7 -16.33 5.53 0.04
C ILE A 7 -17.00 6.14 -1.21
N ALA A 8 -17.81 7.17 -1.02
CA ALA A 8 -18.47 7.87 -2.12
C ALA A 8 -17.43 8.63 -2.97
N GLY A 9 -17.31 8.27 -4.23
CA GLY A 9 -16.45 8.96 -5.19
C GLY A 9 -16.65 8.37 -6.58
N SER A 10 -16.86 9.23 -7.56
CA SER A 10 -17.00 9.02 -9.01
C SER A 10 -18.27 8.33 -9.53
N VAL A 11 -18.62 8.68 -10.75
CA VAL A 11 -19.73 8.15 -11.53
C VAL A 11 -19.37 6.72 -12.01
N LYS A 12 -20.37 5.86 -12.12
CA LYS A 12 -20.21 4.44 -12.48
C LYS A 12 -19.46 4.27 -13.81
N GLY A 13 -18.32 3.56 -13.77
CA GLY A 13 -17.52 3.21 -14.95
C GLY A 13 -16.52 4.28 -15.40
N GLU A 14 -16.32 5.37 -14.64
CA GLU A 14 -15.31 6.37 -14.98
C GLU A 14 -13.90 5.95 -14.60
N LEU A 15 -12.93 6.45 -15.40
CA LEU A 15 -11.50 6.34 -15.14
C LEU A 15 -11.15 7.03 -13.82
N MET A 16 -10.54 6.32 -12.88
CA MET A 16 -10.07 6.88 -11.61
C MET A 16 -8.59 7.23 -11.69
N ARG A 17 -8.25 8.48 -11.41
CA ARG A 17 -6.87 8.96 -11.35
C ARG A 17 -6.33 8.80 -9.93
N ILE A 18 -5.35 7.92 -9.77
CA ILE A 18 -4.83 7.48 -8.48
C ILE A 18 -3.42 8.02 -8.29
N LEU A 19 -3.20 8.68 -7.14
CA LEU A 19 -1.88 9.02 -6.63
C LEU A 19 -1.44 7.95 -5.64
N ALA A 20 -0.28 7.33 -5.83
CA ALA A 20 0.24 6.34 -4.91
C ALA A 20 1.68 6.63 -4.46
N PHE A 21 2.00 6.27 -3.21
CA PHE A 21 3.32 6.43 -2.61
C PHE A 21 3.55 5.37 -1.52
N SER A 22 4.82 5.21 -1.09
CA SER A 22 5.22 4.38 0.05
C SER A 22 6.42 5.00 0.77
N ASP A 23 6.78 4.45 1.92
CA ASP A 23 8.07 4.70 2.61
C ASP A 23 8.35 6.19 2.85
N LEU A 24 7.35 6.91 3.39
CA LEU A 24 7.45 8.35 3.65
C LEU A 24 8.50 8.69 4.72
N HIS A 25 8.60 7.86 5.78
CA HIS A 25 9.61 7.97 6.84
C HIS A 25 9.80 9.40 7.38
N HIS A 26 8.71 10.11 7.70
CA HIS A 26 8.72 11.53 8.14
C HIS A 26 9.31 12.54 7.15
N ALA A 27 9.52 12.19 5.90
CA ALA A 27 10.13 13.09 4.92
C ALA A 27 9.19 14.26 4.55
N ARG A 28 9.22 15.35 5.35
CA ARG A 28 8.35 16.52 5.22
C ARG A 28 8.28 17.06 3.78
N SER A 29 9.42 17.24 3.13
CA SER A 29 9.45 17.78 1.76
C SER A 29 8.77 16.84 0.76
N LYS A 30 8.79 15.52 0.99
CA LYS A 30 8.08 14.53 0.18
C LYS A 30 6.58 14.60 0.46
N ALA A 31 6.18 14.71 1.73
CA ALA A 31 4.78 14.89 2.11
C ALA A 31 4.16 16.14 1.47
N GLU A 32 4.87 17.26 1.48
CA GLU A 32 4.42 18.53 0.84
C GLU A 32 4.17 18.34 -0.67
N LEU A 33 5.05 17.62 -1.37
CA LEU A 33 4.86 17.28 -2.79
C LEU A 33 3.64 16.38 -3.02
N LEU A 34 3.45 15.36 -2.15
CA LEU A 34 2.31 14.45 -2.22
C LEU A 34 0.99 15.18 -1.96
N VAL A 35 0.93 16.05 -0.94
CA VAL A 35 -0.24 16.89 -0.64
C VAL A 35 -0.56 17.80 -1.82
N GLN A 36 0.43 18.44 -2.44
CA GLN A 36 0.18 19.25 -3.63
C GLN A 36 -0.34 18.42 -4.80
N ALA A 37 0.22 17.23 -5.03
CA ALA A 37 -0.19 16.33 -6.09
C ALA A 37 -1.62 15.78 -5.88
N SER A 38 -2.04 15.56 -4.62
CA SER A 38 -3.36 14.98 -4.30
C SER A 38 -4.55 15.79 -4.80
N LYS A 39 -4.35 17.09 -5.09
CA LYS A 39 -5.39 17.98 -5.65
C LYS A 39 -5.87 17.56 -7.03
N GLU A 40 -5.11 16.73 -7.71
CA GLU A 40 -5.44 16.21 -9.04
C GLU A 40 -5.84 14.73 -9.01
N ALA A 41 -5.92 14.12 -7.82
CA ALA A 41 -6.23 12.72 -7.63
C ALA A 41 -7.70 12.53 -7.23
N ASP A 42 -8.31 11.44 -7.69
CA ASP A 42 -9.60 10.96 -7.22
C ASP A 42 -9.44 10.07 -5.98
N LEU A 43 -8.25 9.45 -5.83
CA LEU A 43 -7.88 8.55 -4.74
C LEU A 43 -6.39 8.66 -4.46
N VAL A 44 -6.02 8.64 -3.17
CA VAL A 44 -4.62 8.51 -2.74
C VAL A 44 -4.40 7.13 -2.11
N ILE A 45 -3.30 6.47 -2.47
CA ILE A 45 -2.87 5.18 -1.91
C ILE A 45 -1.53 5.35 -1.21
N GLY A 46 -1.46 4.92 0.08
CA GLY A 46 -0.23 4.85 0.86
C GLY A 46 0.14 3.41 1.20
N ALA A 47 1.27 2.93 0.68
CA ALA A 47 1.70 1.55 0.86
C ALA A 47 2.66 1.34 2.04
N GLY A 48 2.45 2.07 3.16
CA GLY A 48 3.11 1.85 4.44
C GLY A 48 4.41 2.62 4.65
N ASP A 49 4.96 2.46 5.85
CA ASP A 49 6.17 3.13 6.36
C ASP A 49 6.04 4.66 6.38
N PHE A 50 5.00 5.14 7.08
CA PHE A 50 4.77 6.57 7.28
C PHE A 50 5.76 7.16 8.30
N CYS A 51 6.05 6.40 9.37
CA CYS A 51 6.99 6.81 10.42
C CYS A 51 8.30 5.99 10.39
N ASN A 52 9.11 6.13 11.45
CA ASN A 52 10.33 5.34 11.64
C ASN A 52 10.24 4.59 12.97
N HIS A 53 10.53 3.30 12.98
CA HIS A 53 10.66 2.48 14.19
C HIS A 53 9.48 2.67 15.17
N ARG A 54 8.26 2.79 14.69
CA ARG A 54 7.02 3.01 15.45
C ARG A 54 7.01 4.33 16.26
N GLN A 55 7.79 5.32 15.85
CA GLN A 55 7.90 6.60 16.57
C GLN A 55 7.24 7.73 15.81
N MET A 56 6.52 8.61 16.53
CA MET A 56 5.93 9.84 16.01
C MET A 56 4.98 9.61 14.80
N LEU A 57 4.23 8.51 14.80
CA LEU A 57 3.28 8.21 13.72
C LEU A 57 2.19 9.29 13.56
N PRO A 58 1.59 9.84 14.64
CA PRO A 58 0.65 10.96 14.53
C PRO A 58 1.24 12.17 13.81
N GLU A 59 2.48 12.51 14.07
CA GLU A 59 3.19 13.62 13.41
C GLU A 59 3.44 13.32 11.93
N ALA A 60 3.78 12.07 11.58
CA ALA A 60 3.92 11.65 10.19
C ALA A 60 2.60 11.77 9.44
N MET A 61 1.51 11.29 10.03
CA MET A 61 0.17 11.41 9.44
C MET A 61 -0.28 12.86 9.34
N ASN A 62 0.07 13.71 10.30
CA ASN A 62 -0.21 15.15 10.23
C ASN A 62 0.47 15.85 9.05
N LEU A 63 1.60 15.35 8.53
CA LEU A 63 2.20 15.88 7.30
C LEU A 63 1.28 15.65 6.08
N LEU A 64 0.39 14.67 6.14
CA LEU A 64 -0.54 14.30 5.08
C LEU A 64 -1.97 14.85 5.30
N ALA A 65 -2.20 15.60 6.38
CA ALA A 65 -3.54 16.13 6.74
C ALA A 65 -4.16 17.08 5.68
N GLY A 66 -3.34 17.59 4.75
CA GLY A 66 -3.79 18.44 3.65
C GLY A 66 -4.15 17.69 2.37
N MET A 67 -4.26 16.35 2.40
CA MET A 67 -4.71 15.58 1.23
C MET A 67 -6.17 15.91 0.89
N ASP A 68 -6.44 16.28 -0.36
CA ASP A 68 -7.79 16.65 -0.82
C ASP A 68 -8.65 15.42 -1.19
N ALA A 69 -8.00 14.35 -1.68
CA ALA A 69 -8.69 13.11 -2.06
C ALA A 69 -8.76 12.12 -0.87
N PRO A 70 -9.76 11.22 -0.84
CA PRO A 70 -9.80 10.15 0.13
C PRO A 70 -8.54 9.27 0.04
N MET A 71 -8.09 8.75 1.20
CA MET A 71 -6.90 7.91 1.27
C MET A 71 -7.25 6.46 1.62
N VAL A 72 -6.61 5.51 0.94
CA VAL A 72 -6.56 4.09 1.33
C VAL A 72 -5.11 3.74 1.62
N VAL A 73 -4.85 3.26 2.83
CA VAL A 73 -3.49 3.01 3.29
C VAL A 73 -3.36 1.61 3.91
N VAL A 74 -2.15 1.06 3.86
CA VAL A 74 -1.76 -0.12 4.63
C VAL A 74 -0.64 0.27 5.59
N PRO A 75 -0.48 -0.39 6.76
CA PRO A 75 0.70 -0.17 7.59
C PRO A 75 1.95 -0.73 6.91
N GLY A 76 3.09 -0.10 7.15
CA GLY A 76 4.38 -0.68 6.83
C GLY A 76 4.88 -1.61 7.95
N ASN A 77 6.19 -1.89 7.96
CA ASN A 77 6.80 -2.52 9.12
C ASN A 77 7.21 -1.52 10.20
N ALA A 78 7.22 -0.22 9.89
CA ALA A 78 7.56 0.84 10.84
C ALA A 78 6.35 1.31 11.71
N GLU A 79 5.17 0.75 11.52
CA GLU A 79 3.97 1.00 12.34
C GLU A 79 3.02 -0.21 12.32
N SER A 80 2.26 -0.42 13.41
CA SER A 80 1.21 -1.44 13.41
C SER A 80 -0.10 -0.93 12.79
N ALA A 81 -0.98 -1.88 12.42
CA ALA A 81 -2.28 -1.54 11.86
C ALA A 81 -3.15 -0.75 12.85
N ASP A 82 -3.08 -1.07 14.14
CA ASP A 82 -3.86 -0.38 15.17
C ASP A 82 -3.30 1.03 15.42
N GLU A 83 -1.98 1.19 15.52
CA GLU A 83 -1.34 2.51 15.63
C GLU A 83 -1.71 3.40 14.42
N LEU A 84 -1.73 2.84 13.21
CA LEU A 84 -2.09 3.59 12.00
C LEU A 84 -3.58 3.96 12.00
N ARG A 85 -4.48 3.08 12.48
CA ARG A 85 -5.90 3.40 12.62
C ARG A 85 -6.12 4.53 13.62
N ASP A 86 -5.40 4.51 14.75
CA ASP A 86 -5.49 5.55 15.79
C ASP A 86 -4.95 6.90 15.31
N ALA A 87 -3.95 6.91 14.44
CA ALA A 87 -3.34 8.12 13.88
C ALA A 87 -4.01 8.61 12.58
N ALA A 88 -4.93 7.84 12.00
CA ALA A 88 -5.56 8.15 10.72
C ALA A 88 -6.51 9.35 10.81
N HIS A 89 -6.44 10.27 9.86
CA HIS A 89 -7.38 11.39 9.73
C HIS A 89 -8.70 10.94 9.11
N ALA A 90 -9.72 11.78 9.27
CA ALA A 90 -11.01 11.62 8.58
C ALA A 90 -10.76 11.53 7.05
N GLY A 91 -11.43 10.58 6.40
CA GLY A 91 -11.22 10.29 4.98
C GLY A 91 -10.10 9.30 4.66
N THR A 92 -9.39 8.80 5.69
CA THR A 92 -8.40 7.73 5.53
C THR A 92 -8.98 6.37 5.94
N THR A 93 -8.86 5.39 5.07
CA THR A 93 -9.22 3.98 5.34
C THR A 93 -7.96 3.14 5.46
N VAL A 94 -7.77 2.49 6.60
CA VAL A 94 -6.63 1.59 6.86
C VAL A 94 -7.03 0.16 6.58
N LEU A 95 -6.28 -0.53 5.72
CA LEU A 95 -6.50 -1.94 5.38
C LEU A 95 -5.34 -2.81 5.88
N HIS A 96 -5.68 -3.97 6.45
CA HIS A 96 -4.69 -4.99 6.82
C HIS A 96 -5.34 -6.39 6.79
N GLY A 97 -5.29 -7.05 5.62
CA GLY A 97 -6.02 -8.28 5.31
C GLY A 97 -7.51 -8.03 5.05
N GLU A 98 -7.85 -6.85 4.59
CA GLU A 98 -9.22 -6.36 4.41
C GLU A 98 -9.41 -5.76 3.01
N SER A 99 -10.67 -5.67 2.60
CA SER A 99 -11.06 -5.04 1.33
C SER A 99 -11.95 -3.83 1.55
N VAL A 100 -11.84 -2.85 0.66
CA VAL A 100 -12.74 -1.68 0.59
C VAL A 100 -13.20 -1.47 -0.84
N LYS A 101 -14.37 -0.86 -1.00
CA LYS A 101 -14.85 -0.40 -2.29
C LYS A 101 -14.78 1.12 -2.36
N VAL A 102 -14.10 1.66 -3.39
CA VAL A 102 -14.00 3.10 -3.68
C VAL A 102 -14.60 3.32 -5.07
N GLY A 103 -15.75 3.97 -5.12
CA GLY A 103 -16.55 3.96 -6.35
C GLY A 103 -16.89 2.51 -6.74
N ASP A 104 -16.55 2.11 -7.97
CA ASP A 104 -16.73 0.74 -8.46
C ASP A 104 -15.46 -0.13 -8.32
N LEU A 105 -14.30 0.45 -7.94
CA LEU A 105 -13.06 -0.29 -7.73
C LEU A 105 -13.04 -1.01 -6.38
N ARG A 106 -12.57 -2.26 -6.40
CA ARG A 106 -12.27 -3.04 -5.19
C ARG A 106 -10.79 -2.99 -4.89
N LEU A 107 -10.44 -2.53 -3.70
CA LEU A 107 -9.08 -2.54 -3.20
C LEU A 107 -8.96 -3.58 -2.09
N PHE A 108 -7.88 -4.36 -2.11
CA PHE A 108 -7.47 -5.23 -1.00
C PHE A 108 -6.13 -4.73 -0.48
N GLY A 109 -5.96 -4.66 0.86
CA GLY A 109 -4.73 -4.16 1.47
C GLY A 109 -4.11 -5.14 2.46
N LEU A 110 -2.77 -5.30 2.42
CA LEU A 110 -1.99 -6.05 3.39
C LEU A 110 -0.68 -5.32 3.68
N GLY A 111 -0.48 -4.97 4.95
CA GLY A 111 0.74 -4.32 5.42
C GLY A 111 1.79 -5.29 5.96
N TYR A 112 2.77 -4.74 6.65
CA TYR A 112 3.88 -5.36 7.37
C TYR A 112 5.03 -5.86 6.47
N GLY A 113 6.19 -6.10 7.12
CA GLY A 113 7.32 -6.79 6.52
C GLY A 113 6.99 -8.28 6.30
N ILE A 114 7.14 -8.78 5.08
CA ILE A 114 6.88 -10.17 4.69
C ILE A 114 7.95 -10.61 3.69
N PRO A 115 8.70 -11.67 3.97
CA PRO A 115 8.77 -12.45 5.22
C PRO A 115 9.33 -11.65 6.39
N VAL A 116 9.36 -12.25 7.58
CA VAL A 116 9.94 -11.65 8.79
C VAL A 116 11.31 -11.05 8.51
N THR A 117 11.49 -9.78 8.87
CA THR A 117 12.70 -9.00 8.62
C THR A 117 13.77 -9.22 9.72
N PRO A 118 15.04 -8.91 9.46
CA PRO A 118 16.10 -8.97 10.48
C PRO A 118 16.15 -7.74 11.40
N PHE A 119 15.13 -6.87 11.37
CA PHE A 119 15.18 -5.55 12.05
C PHE A 119 14.88 -5.59 13.55
N GLY A 120 14.37 -6.73 14.07
CA GLY A 120 14.09 -6.92 15.48
C GLY A 120 12.70 -6.43 15.94
N ASP A 121 12.52 -6.27 17.24
CA ASP A 121 11.21 -6.17 17.90
C ASP A 121 10.37 -4.93 17.52
N TRP A 122 10.97 -3.89 16.98
CA TRP A 122 10.22 -2.72 16.52
C TRP A 122 9.51 -2.97 15.19
N SER A 123 10.01 -3.90 14.37
CA SER A 123 9.45 -4.19 13.05
C SER A 123 8.16 -4.99 13.15
N CYS A 124 7.12 -4.50 12.52
CA CYS A 124 5.86 -5.22 12.38
C CYS A 124 5.97 -6.18 11.20
N ASP A 125 6.18 -7.45 11.49
CA ASP A 125 6.44 -8.47 10.48
C ASP A 125 5.42 -9.60 10.52
N MET A 126 5.31 -10.33 9.42
CA MET A 126 4.55 -11.58 9.32
C MET A 126 5.37 -12.68 8.64
N THR A 127 5.13 -13.91 9.06
CA THR A 127 5.60 -15.08 8.31
C THR A 127 4.81 -15.24 7.01
N GLU A 128 5.38 -15.94 6.03
CA GLU A 128 4.68 -16.30 4.78
C GLU A 128 3.36 -17.04 5.04
N ALA A 129 3.30 -17.88 6.07
CA ALA A 129 2.08 -18.62 6.43
C ALA A 129 0.97 -17.68 6.92
N GLN A 130 1.28 -16.74 7.81
CA GLN A 130 0.34 -15.72 8.29
C GLN A 130 -0.14 -14.83 7.14
N ALA A 131 0.78 -14.40 6.27
CA ALA A 131 0.45 -13.62 5.09
C ALA A 131 -0.49 -14.39 4.15
N THR A 132 -0.22 -15.69 3.90
CA THR A 132 -1.09 -16.54 3.07
C THR A 132 -2.50 -16.62 3.65
N GLU A 133 -2.66 -16.79 4.97
CA GLU A 133 -3.97 -16.81 5.61
C GLU A 133 -4.75 -15.52 5.38
N MET A 134 -4.09 -14.36 5.54
CA MET A 134 -4.73 -13.07 5.33
C MET A 134 -5.03 -12.81 3.85
N LEU A 135 -4.09 -13.12 2.95
CA LEU A 135 -4.27 -12.96 1.50
C LEU A 135 -5.36 -13.87 0.92
N ASN A 136 -5.67 -15.00 1.58
CA ASN A 136 -6.80 -15.87 1.19
C ASN A 136 -8.17 -15.23 1.44
N ARG A 137 -8.25 -14.14 2.20
CA ARG A 137 -9.48 -13.35 2.38
C ARG A 137 -9.79 -12.47 1.16
N CYS A 138 -8.81 -12.28 0.26
CA CYS A 138 -9.01 -11.57 -0.98
C CYS A 138 -9.75 -12.45 -1.99
N GLU A 139 -11.07 -12.26 -2.10
CA GLU A 139 -11.90 -12.97 -3.10
C GLU A 139 -11.73 -12.37 -4.50
N ALA A 140 -11.66 -11.05 -4.60
CA ALA A 140 -11.41 -10.29 -5.83
C ALA A 140 -10.92 -8.88 -5.50
N ALA A 141 -9.98 -8.37 -6.29
CA ALA A 141 -9.51 -7.00 -6.21
C ALA A 141 -9.18 -6.45 -7.61
N ASP A 142 -9.49 -5.18 -7.85
CA ASP A 142 -8.98 -4.44 -9.00
C ASP A 142 -7.57 -3.91 -8.70
N ILE A 143 -7.33 -3.56 -7.43
CA ILE A 143 -6.05 -3.06 -6.94
C ILE A 143 -5.65 -3.80 -5.65
N MET A 144 -4.42 -4.27 -5.58
CA MET A 144 -3.81 -4.74 -4.32
C MET A 144 -2.81 -3.70 -3.82
N VAL A 145 -3.01 -3.28 -2.56
CA VAL A 145 -2.11 -2.36 -1.85
C VAL A 145 -1.34 -3.18 -0.83
N LEU A 146 -0.04 -3.30 -1.03
CA LEU A 146 0.83 -4.18 -0.26
C LEU A 146 2.00 -3.36 0.28
N HIS A 147 2.51 -3.67 1.49
CA HIS A 147 3.76 -3.02 1.90
C HIS A 147 4.96 -3.74 1.30
N SER A 148 5.09 -5.04 1.53
CA SER A 148 6.20 -5.83 0.98
C SER A 148 6.00 -6.17 -0.51
N PRO A 149 7.08 -6.21 -1.31
CA PRO A 149 7.02 -6.61 -2.71
C PRO A 149 6.84 -8.12 -2.88
N PRO A 150 6.29 -8.58 -4.02
CA PRO A 150 6.28 -10.00 -4.37
C PRO A 150 7.67 -10.51 -4.73
N LYS A 151 7.97 -11.75 -4.37
CA LYS A 151 9.24 -12.43 -4.65
C LYS A 151 9.64 -12.34 -6.11
N GLY A 152 10.86 -11.85 -6.37
CA GLY A 152 11.46 -11.75 -7.69
C GLY A 152 10.99 -10.56 -8.52
N ILE A 153 10.27 -9.59 -7.93
CA ILE A 153 9.85 -8.37 -8.63
C ILE A 153 10.06 -7.16 -7.71
N ALA A 154 10.93 -6.24 -8.13
CA ALA A 154 11.24 -4.99 -7.43
C ALA A 154 11.63 -5.21 -5.95
N ASP A 155 12.25 -6.36 -5.65
CA ASP A 155 12.55 -6.88 -4.32
C ASP A 155 14.04 -7.17 -4.10
N VAL A 156 14.90 -6.73 -5.00
CA VAL A 156 16.35 -7.00 -4.93
C VAL A 156 17.03 -5.87 -4.17
N THR A 157 17.72 -6.24 -3.09
CA THR A 157 18.53 -5.31 -2.28
C THR A 157 19.82 -4.93 -3.00
N SER A 158 20.50 -3.88 -2.53
CA SER A 158 21.82 -3.45 -3.01
C SER A 158 22.89 -4.54 -2.95
N THR A 159 22.69 -5.59 -2.15
CA THR A 159 23.55 -6.78 -2.07
C THR A 159 23.21 -7.84 -3.12
N GLY A 160 22.21 -7.59 -3.97
CA GLY A 160 21.79 -8.53 -5.01
C GLY A 160 20.88 -9.67 -4.53
N VAL A 161 20.35 -9.57 -3.31
CA VAL A 161 19.46 -10.59 -2.72
C VAL A 161 18.00 -10.21 -2.94
N SER A 162 17.23 -11.12 -3.53
CA SER A 162 15.77 -11.00 -3.63
C SER A 162 15.15 -11.37 -2.28
N VAL A 163 14.39 -10.47 -1.66
CA VAL A 163 13.83 -10.60 -0.30
C VAL A 163 12.32 -10.50 -0.22
N GLY A 164 11.63 -10.38 -1.35
CA GLY A 164 10.18 -10.27 -1.41
C GLY A 164 9.44 -11.55 -1.01
N SER A 165 8.11 -11.43 -0.85
CA SER A 165 7.23 -12.47 -0.36
C SER A 165 6.72 -13.42 -1.44
N THR A 166 6.83 -14.73 -1.18
CA THR A 166 6.23 -15.77 -2.03
C THR A 166 4.71 -15.80 -1.91
N ALA A 167 4.17 -15.61 -0.72
CA ALA A 167 2.73 -15.54 -0.48
C ALA A 167 2.07 -14.39 -1.27
N ILE A 168 2.71 -13.21 -1.27
CA ILE A 168 2.23 -12.06 -2.05
C ILE A 168 2.27 -12.38 -3.55
N ARG A 169 3.37 -12.96 -4.05
CA ARG A 169 3.48 -13.33 -5.46
C ARG A 169 2.37 -14.29 -5.88
N GLU A 170 2.11 -15.32 -5.08
CA GLU A 170 1.06 -16.31 -5.34
C GLU A 170 -0.34 -15.68 -5.27
N ALA A 171 -0.58 -14.78 -4.32
CA ALA A 171 -1.85 -14.07 -4.21
C ALA A 171 -2.14 -13.18 -5.43
N ILE A 172 -1.14 -12.42 -5.91
CA ILE A 172 -1.26 -11.62 -7.12
C ILE A 172 -1.52 -12.53 -8.33
N ALA A 173 -0.77 -13.63 -8.46
CA ALA A 173 -0.94 -14.57 -9.56
C ALA A 173 -2.33 -15.22 -9.57
N ARG A 174 -2.92 -15.45 -8.41
CA ARG A 174 -4.26 -16.00 -8.25
C ARG A 174 -5.36 -14.98 -8.52
N ALA A 175 -5.26 -13.79 -7.90
CA ALA A 175 -6.31 -12.76 -7.96
C ALA A 175 -6.28 -11.94 -9.26
N GLN A 176 -5.13 -11.81 -9.90
CA GLN A 176 -4.90 -11.06 -11.14
C GLN A 176 -5.53 -9.64 -11.09
N PRO A 177 -5.24 -8.81 -10.05
CA PRO A 177 -5.69 -7.43 -10.04
C PRO A 177 -5.09 -6.68 -11.25
N LYS A 178 -5.69 -5.57 -11.65
CA LYS A 178 -5.15 -4.69 -12.71
C LYS A 178 -3.82 -4.07 -12.28
N LEU A 179 -3.73 -3.71 -10.98
CA LEU A 179 -2.58 -3.06 -10.37
C LEU A 179 -2.28 -3.67 -9.01
N ALA A 180 -1.00 -3.91 -8.72
CA ALA A 180 -0.48 -4.16 -7.38
C ALA A 180 0.63 -3.13 -7.09
N VAL A 181 0.53 -2.44 -5.95
CA VAL A 181 1.54 -1.46 -5.52
C VAL A 181 2.17 -1.92 -4.22
N CYS A 182 3.47 -1.63 -4.07
CA CYS A 182 4.24 -1.97 -2.88
C CYS A 182 5.32 -0.93 -2.56
N GLY A 183 6.08 -1.15 -1.50
CA GLY A 183 7.22 -0.37 -1.05
C GLY A 183 8.28 -1.25 -0.40
N HIS A 184 8.71 -0.90 0.84
CA HIS A 184 9.57 -1.65 1.74
C HIS A 184 11.02 -1.83 1.26
N ILE A 185 11.26 -2.28 0.05
CA ILE A 185 12.61 -2.50 -0.50
C ILE A 185 13.01 -1.25 -1.28
N HIS A 186 13.75 -0.35 -0.60
CA HIS A 186 14.10 0.97 -1.13
C HIS A 186 14.93 0.90 -2.41
N ASP A 187 15.79 -0.09 -2.56
CA ASP A 187 16.57 -0.32 -3.79
C ASP A 187 15.69 -0.66 -5.00
N GLY A 188 14.43 -1.03 -4.75
CA GLY A 188 13.42 -1.35 -5.76
C GLY A 188 12.50 -0.18 -6.14
N TRP A 189 12.62 1.01 -5.53
CA TRP A 189 11.74 2.13 -5.83
C TRP A 189 11.74 2.51 -7.31
N GLY A 190 10.55 2.68 -7.87
CA GLY A 190 10.33 2.99 -9.29
C GLY A 190 10.47 1.78 -10.21
N GLN A 191 10.82 0.60 -9.71
CA GLN A 191 10.86 -0.62 -10.53
C GLN A 191 9.46 -1.21 -10.68
N GLU A 192 9.19 -1.77 -11.85
CA GLU A 192 7.93 -2.42 -12.16
C GLU A 192 8.12 -3.67 -13.03
N ALA A 193 7.19 -4.60 -12.92
CA ALA A 193 7.09 -5.76 -13.80
C ALA A 193 5.68 -6.33 -13.81
N MET A 194 5.44 -7.36 -14.63
CA MET A 194 4.14 -8.02 -14.75
C MET A 194 4.14 -9.37 -14.02
N ILE A 195 3.02 -9.67 -13.34
CA ILE A 195 2.66 -11.03 -12.91
C ILE A 195 1.36 -11.41 -13.62
N GLY A 196 1.46 -12.19 -14.68
CA GLY A 196 0.32 -12.43 -15.57
C GLY A 196 -0.17 -11.13 -16.20
N ALA A 197 -1.43 -10.75 -15.95
CA ALA A 197 -2.01 -9.49 -16.42
C ALA A 197 -1.81 -8.32 -15.43
N THR A 198 -1.30 -8.56 -14.22
CA THR A 198 -1.14 -7.57 -13.18
C THR A 198 0.13 -6.74 -13.37
N ARG A 199 0.01 -5.41 -13.44
CA ARG A 199 1.15 -4.50 -13.30
C ARG A 199 1.52 -4.38 -11.83
N VAL A 200 2.77 -4.67 -11.46
CA VAL A 200 3.31 -4.55 -10.11
C VAL A 200 4.33 -3.42 -10.07
N VAL A 201 4.20 -2.51 -9.10
CA VAL A 201 5.09 -1.33 -8.98
C VAL A 201 5.55 -1.16 -7.54
N ASN A 202 6.86 -1.02 -7.32
CA ASN A 202 7.42 -0.56 -6.06
C ASN A 202 7.54 0.97 -6.10
N LEU A 203 6.86 1.67 -5.18
CA LEU A 203 6.54 3.09 -5.33
C LEU A 203 7.64 4.05 -4.89
N GLY A 204 8.03 3.99 -3.60
CA GLY A 204 8.84 5.01 -2.93
C GLY A 204 8.06 6.29 -2.55
N PRO A 205 8.75 7.27 -1.89
CA PRO A 205 8.12 8.46 -1.31
C PRO A 205 7.96 9.62 -2.32
N VAL A 206 7.45 9.31 -3.51
CA VAL A 206 7.24 10.29 -4.59
C VAL A 206 5.86 10.09 -5.20
N PRO A 207 5.28 11.09 -5.88
CA PRO A 207 4.03 10.93 -6.62
C PRO A 207 4.16 9.90 -7.74
N ASN A 208 3.44 8.77 -7.62
CA ASN A 208 3.27 7.80 -8.69
C ASN A 208 1.80 7.86 -9.16
N TRP A 209 1.59 7.97 -10.47
CA TRP A 209 0.28 8.15 -11.05
C TRP A 209 -0.20 6.93 -11.80
N PHE A 210 -1.45 6.56 -11.55
CA PHE A 210 -2.12 5.46 -12.22
C PHE A 210 -3.53 5.89 -12.65
N GLU A 211 -3.96 5.35 -13.78
CA GLU A 211 -5.32 5.48 -14.27
C GLU A 211 -5.93 4.08 -14.33
N VAL A 212 -6.98 3.86 -13.55
CA VAL A 212 -7.63 2.56 -13.43
C VAL A 212 -9.12 2.70 -13.69
N THR A 213 -9.64 1.89 -14.62
CA THR A 213 -11.09 1.73 -14.84
C THR A 213 -11.60 0.54 -14.04
N PRO A 214 -12.83 0.57 -13.49
CA PRO A 214 -13.47 -0.56 -12.83
C PRO A 214 -13.60 -1.81 -13.71
#